data_40d5557f5378460d325f25109fb1edad
#
_entry.id   40d5557f5378460d325f25109fb1edad
#
_cell.length_a   1.000
_cell.length_b   1.000
_cell.length_c   1.000
_cell.angle_alpha   90.00
_cell.angle_beta   90.00
_cell.angle_gamma   90.00
#
_symmetry.space_group_name_H-M   'P 1'
#
loop_
_entity.id
_entity.type
_entity.pdbx_description
1 polymer ?
#
loop_
_entity_poly.entity_id
_entity_poly.type
_entity_poly.pdbx_seq_one_letter_code
_entity_poly.pdbx_strand_id
1 'polypeptide(L)'
;MDSSFTLTIDWLAFTVLASNPQETMKVLGGDWSKAKGGFRGYPLSWMRADGLRGVGKLGTNAPRRPNEIHVDLSGGLASALTLDQIRTLLKWVHAQQGHVTRIDCALDDRAGTVPVSTIREAVAAGLCVTRAAQVRHIVSNLTHGTGATTGETMYFGSPQSQTLLRIYDKRLELKSKGQENWQDYGTRWELELKKDRAEQCARALATLDEADWKELVIGLLRSYVDFRQITKDTEEEERYRAPSVGVVRPPDGGISKGAIGPGAAGADPAERETMGE
;
A
#
# COMPACT_ATOMS: atom_id res chain seq x y z
N MET A 1 20.16 -9.21 10.17
CA MET A 1 18.91 -8.71 9.51
C MET A 1 17.80 -9.63 9.95
N ASP A 2 16.80 -9.09 10.61
CA ASP A 2 15.67 -9.89 11.06
C ASP A 2 14.86 -10.35 9.83
N SER A 3 14.96 -11.65 9.52
CA SER A 3 14.33 -12.26 8.34
C SER A 3 12.83 -12.46 8.49
N SER A 4 12.23 -11.99 9.60
CA SER A 4 10.82 -12.23 9.92
C SER A 4 9.85 -11.45 9.04
N PHE A 5 10.27 -10.28 8.51
CA PHE A 5 9.43 -9.44 7.65
C PHE A 5 9.87 -9.49 6.19
N THR A 6 8.92 -9.75 5.30
CA THR A 6 9.13 -9.76 3.85
C THR A 6 8.33 -8.64 3.19
N LEU A 7 8.98 -7.83 2.34
CA LEU A 7 8.33 -6.79 1.55
C LEU A 7 7.90 -7.34 0.18
N THR A 8 6.68 -7.04 -0.22
CA THR A 8 6.17 -7.24 -1.58
C THR A 8 5.37 -6.02 -2.04
N ILE A 9 5.33 -5.79 -3.35
CA ILE A 9 4.39 -4.82 -3.94
C ILE A 9 3.15 -5.60 -4.38
N ASP A 10 2.02 -5.37 -3.71
CA ASP A 10 0.78 -6.14 -3.93
C ASP A 10 -0.14 -5.49 -4.97
N TRP A 11 0.08 -4.22 -5.30
CA TRP A 11 -0.60 -3.48 -6.35
C TRP A 11 0.30 -2.39 -6.93
N LEU A 12 0.27 -2.24 -8.25
CA LEU A 12 0.93 -1.13 -8.92
C LEU A 12 0.04 -0.64 -10.07
N ALA A 13 -0.40 0.62 -9.99
CA ALA A 13 -1.11 1.28 -11.09
C ALA A 13 -0.42 2.57 -11.47
N PHE A 14 -0.29 2.80 -12.76
CA PHE A 14 0.43 3.95 -13.31
C PHE A 14 -0.17 4.42 -14.64
N THR A 15 0.21 5.60 -15.03
CA THR A 15 -0.13 6.19 -16.31
C THR A 15 1.14 6.61 -17.02
N VAL A 16 1.24 6.35 -18.31
CA VAL A 16 2.36 6.78 -19.16
C VAL A 16 1.85 7.53 -20.39
N LEU A 17 2.69 8.41 -20.92
CA LEU A 17 2.43 9.06 -22.20
C LEU A 17 3.02 8.18 -23.32
N ALA A 18 2.18 7.44 -23.99
CA ALA A 18 2.54 6.58 -25.11
C ALA A 18 1.38 6.48 -26.10
N SER A 19 1.69 6.48 -27.37
CA SER A 19 0.70 6.36 -28.45
C SER A 19 0.39 4.91 -28.82
N ASN A 20 1.29 3.98 -28.47
CA ASN A 20 1.21 2.58 -28.87
C ASN A 20 1.10 1.65 -27.64
N PRO A 21 -0.09 1.08 -27.36
CA PRO A 21 -0.28 0.18 -26.23
C PRO A 21 0.56 -1.12 -26.33
N GLN A 22 0.91 -1.58 -27.53
CA GLN A 22 1.70 -2.78 -27.74
C GLN A 22 3.12 -2.65 -27.18
N GLU A 23 3.71 -1.46 -27.22
CA GLU A 23 5.02 -1.19 -26.60
C GLU A 23 4.95 -1.32 -25.08
N THR A 24 3.91 -0.75 -24.47
CA THR A 24 3.67 -0.91 -23.02
C THR A 24 3.47 -2.38 -22.65
N MET A 25 2.67 -3.12 -23.44
CA MET A 25 2.45 -4.55 -23.21
C MET A 25 3.74 -5.36 -23.33
N LYS A 26 4.61 -5.02 -24.30
CA LYS A 26 5.91 -5.68 -24.46
C LYS A 26 6.82 -5.48 -23.24
N VAL A 27 6.84 -4.28 -22.65
CA VAL A 27 7.59 -4.00 -21.42
C VAL A 27 7.06 -4.81 -20.25
N LEU A 28 5.73 -4.90 -20.14
CA LEU A 28 5.07 -5.65 -19.05
C LEU A 28 5.18 -7.17 -19.25
N GLY A 29 5.43 -7.63 -20.47
CA GLY A 29 5.47 -9.06 -20.82
C GLY A 29 4.10 -9.73 -20.77
N GLY A 30 4.09 -11.06 -20.96
CA GLY A 30 2.89 -11.91 -20.92
C GLY A 30 1.95 -11.73 -22.09
N ASP A 31 0.85 -12.49 -22.08
CA ASP A 31 -0.13 -12.51 -23.16
C ASP A 31 -1.28 -11.56 -22.87
N TRP A 32 -1.48 -10.58 -23.75
CA TRP A 32 -2.52 -9.57 -23.62
C TRP A 32 -3.63 -9.80 -24.64
N SER A 33 -4.86 -9.85 -24.19
CA SER A 33 -6.04 -9.95 -25.04
C SER A 33 -6.88 -8.69 -24.94
N LYS A 34 -7.46 -8.27 -26.08
CA LYS A 34 -8.37 -7.12 -26.12
C LYS A 34 -9.64 -7.45 -25.34
N ALA A 35 -10.02 -6.61 -24.39
CA ALA A 35 -11.24 -6.76 -23.61
C ALA A 35 -12.47 -6.23 -24.40
N LYS A 36 -13.65 -6.76 -24.08
CA LYS A 36 -14.91 -6.35 -24.73
C LYS A 36 -15.39 -4.97 -24.31
N GLY A 37 -14.91 -4.43 -23.18
CA GLY A 37 -15.34 -3.15 -22.62
C GLY A 37 -14.18 -2.22 -22.32
N GLY A 38 -14.49 -0.99 -21.92
CA GLY A 38 -13.51 -0.03 -21.44
C GLY A 38 -13.06 -0.32 -20.00
N PHE A 39 -12.06 0.44 -19.55
CA PHE A 39 -11.48 0.32 -18.22
C PHE A 39 -11.17 1.71 -17.65
N ARG A 40 -11.67 2.04 -16.45
CA ARG A 40 -11.43 3.31 -15.74
C ARG A 40 -11.65 4.58 -16.59
N GLY A 41 -12.64 4.58 -17.48
CA GLY A 41 -12.92 5.70 -18.38
C GLY A 41 -12.12 5.68 -19.69
N TYR A 42 -11.27 4.70 -19.89
CA TYR A 42 -10.60 4.44 -21.17
C TYR A 42 -11.49 3.53 -22.03
N PRO A 43 -11.90 3.94 -23.24
CA PRO A 43 -12.81 3.17 -24.07
C PRO A 43 -12.20 1.89 -24.64
N LEU A 44 -10.90 1.86 -24.86
CA LEU A 44 -10.19 0.66 -25.31
C LEU A 44 -9.41 0.05 -24.14
N SER A 45 -9.51 -1.26 -23.98
CA SER A 45 -8.77 -1.95 -22.91
C SER A 45 -8.28 -3.34 -23.32
N TRP A 46 -7.26 -3.79 -22.60
CA TRP A 46 -6.67 -5.13 -22.70
C TRP A 46 -6.55 -5.72 -21.32
N MET A 47 -6.57 -7.05 -21.27
CA MET A 47 -6.37 -7.83 -20.06
C MET A 47 -5.25 -8.84 -20.29
N ARG A 48 -4.39 -8.97 -19.29
CA ARG A 48 -3.38 -10.02 -19.22
C ARG A 48 -3.93 -11.15 -18.31
N ALA A 49 -3.85 -12.38 -18.77
CA ALA A 49 -4.30 -13.56 -18.05
C ALA A 49 -3.18 -14.60 -18.06
N ASP A 50 -2.36 -14.62 -17.02
CA ASP A 50 -1.21 -15.54 -16.92
C ASP A 50 -1.49 -16.77 -16.07
N GLY A 51 -2.78 -17.05 -15.75
CA GLY A 51 -3.15 -18.08 -14.79
C GLY A 51 -2.83 -17.70 -13.33
N LEU A 52 -2.14 -16.60 -13.10
CA LEU A 52 -1.89 -16.05 -11.77
C LEU A 52 -3.17 -15.40 -11.21
N ARG A 53 -3.34 -15.45 -9.89
CA ARG A 53 -4.44 -14.75 -9.21
C ARG A 53 -4.17 -13.24 -9.18
N GLY A 54 -4.47 -12.58 -10.24
CA GLY A 54 -4.31 -11.17 -10.41
C GLY A 54 -4.54 -10.81 -11.86
N VAL A 55 -5.02 -9.63 -12.13
CA VAL A 55 -5.34 -9.20 -13.48
C VAL A 55 -4.50 -7.98 -13.82
N GLY A 56 -3.67 -8.10 -14.85
CA GLY A 56 -3.12 -6.95 -15.55
C GLY A 56 -4.19 -6.34 -16.43
N LYS A 57 -4.47 -5.06 -16.27
CA LYS A 57 -5.38 -4.29 -17.13
C LYS A 57 -4.64 -3.10 -17.70
N LEU A 58 -4.92 -2.82 -18.97
CA LEU A 58 -4.41 -1.65 -19.67
C LEU A 58 -5.57 -0.95 -20.37
N GLY A 59 -5.67 0.36 -20.21
CA GLY A 59 -6.66 1.21 -20.87
C GLY A 59 -6.00 2.33 -21.64
N THR A 60 -6.57 2.69 -22.81
CA THR A 60 -6.08 3.77 -23.67
C THR A 60 -7.20 4.47 -24.44
N ASN A 61 -6.83 5.51 -25.16
CA ASN A 61 -7.71 6.29 -26.02
C ASN A 61 -8.80 7.05 -25.27
N ALA A 62 -8.48 7.59 -24.07
CA ALA A 62 -9.41 8.48 -23.38
C ALA A 62 -9.66 9.75 -24.23
N PRO A 63 -10.91 10.21 -24.39
CA PRO A 63 -11.24 11.32 -25.30
C PRO A 63 -10.48 12.62 -25.04
N ARG A 64 -10.17 12.90 -23.76
CA ARG A 64 -9.43 14.11 -23.34
C ARG A 64 -7.93 13.90 -23.24
N ARG A 65 -7.44 12.64 -23.32
CA ARG A 65 -6.06 12.22 -23.13
C ARG A 65 -5.74 11.06 -24.07
N PRO A 66 -5.75 11.28 -25.39
CA PRO A 66 -5.66 10.19 -26.38
C PRO A 66 -4.31 9.44 -26.34
N ASN A 67 -3.24 10.13 -25.92
CA ASN A 67 -1.89 9.56 -25.85
C ASN A 67 -1.56 9.02 -24.44
N GLU A 68 -2.54 8.88 -23.56
CA GLU A 68 -2.35 8.35 -22.23
C GLU A 68 -2.72 6.86 -22.18
N ILE A 69 -1.85 6.07 -21.60
CA ILE A 69 -2.07 4.66 -21.31
C ILE A 69 -2.07 4.48 -19.79
N HIS A 70 -3.16 3.94 -19.27
CA HIS A 70 -3.28 3.58 -17.87
C HIS A 70 -3.12 2.07 -17.70
N VAL A 71 -2.26 1.68 -16.75
CA VAL A 71 -2.00 0.28 -16.41
C VAL A 71 -2.36 0.03 -14.97
N ASP A 72 -2.93 -1.15 -14.70
CA ASP A 72 -3.29 -1.62 -13.37
C ASP A 72 -2.82 -3.07 -13.23
N LEU A 73 -1.81 -3.29 -12.39
CA LEU A 73 -1.27 -4.60 -12.03
C LEU A 73 -1.72 -4.91 -10.61
N SER A 74 -2.60 -5.88 -10.43
CA SER A 74 -3.23 -6.15 -9.14
C SER A 74 -2.93 -7.55 -8.62
N GLY A 75 -2.88 -7.69 -7.31
CA GLY A 75 -2.79 -8.95 -6.59
C GLY A 75 -1.62 -9.81 -7.05
N GLY A 76 -1.90 -11.08 -7.37
CA GLY A 76 -0.87 -12.06 -7.70
C GLY A 76 0.07 -11.66 -8.84
N LEU A 77 -0.36 -10.80 -9.78
CA LEU A 77 0.52 -10.35 -10.86
C LEU A 77 1.56 -9.33 -10.35
N ALA A 78 1.18 -8.37 -9.53
CA ALA A 78 2.13 -7.40 -8.98
C ALA A 78 3.09 -8.09 -8.00
N SER A 79 2.59 -8.94 -7.10
CA SER A 79 3.39 -9.65 -6.10
C SER A 79 4.27 -10.76 -6.67
N ALA A 80 4.06 -11.18 -7.92
CA ALA A 80 4.95 -12.10 -8.62
C ALA A 80 6.21 -11.41 -9.20
N LEU A 81 6.21 -10.08 -9.30
CA LEU A 81 7.38 -9.33 -9.75
C LEU A 81 8.41 -9.22 -8.61
N THR A 82 9.68 -9.39 -8.95
CA THR A 82 10.77 -9.11 -7.99
C THR A 82 10.88 -7.61 -7.74
N LEU A 83 11.50 -7.21 -6.63
CA LEU A 83 11.72 -5.78 -6.34
C LEU A 83 12.56 -5.10 -7.44
N ASP A 84 13.54 -5.80 -8.03
CA ASP A 84 14.32 -5.29 -9.16
C ASP A 84 13.46 -5.07 -10.42
N GLN A 85 12.54 -5.99 -10.71
CA GLN A 85 11.59 -5.82 -11.81
C GLN A 85 10.66 -4.63 -11.57
N ILE A 86 10.18 -4.45 -10.34
CA ILE A 86 9.38 -3.27 -9.96
C ILE A 86 10.22 -1.99 -10.11
N ARG A 87 11.47 -1.96 -9.63
CA ARG A 87 12.36 -0.81 -9.76
C ARG A 87 12.60 -0.44 -11.22
N THR A 88 12.87 -1.42 -12.05
CA THR A 88 13.06 -1.24 -13.49
C THR A 88 11.81 -0.68 -14.15
N LEU A 89 10.64 -1.20 -13.77
CA LEU A 89 9.35 -0.72 -14.27
C LEU A 89 9.08 0.73 -13.82
N LEU A 90 9.35 1.09 -12.56
CA LEU A 90 9.18 2.45 -12.06
C LEU A 90 10.09 3.45 -12.81
N LYS A 91 11.36 3.09 -13.03
CA LYS A 91 12.28 3.89 -13.85
C LYS A 91 11.76 4.07 -15.27
N TRP A 92 11.25 3.01 -15.88
CA TRP A 92 10.66 3.08 -17.21
C TRP A 92 9.42 3.98 -17.24
N VAL A 93 8.51 3.86 -16.26
CA VAL A 93 7.32 4.73 -16.15
C VAL A 93 7.72 6.21 -16.13
N HIS A 94 8.70 6.58 -15.31
CA HIS A 94 9.16 7.97 -15.22
C HIS A 94 9.86 8.44 -16.51
N ALA A 95 10.60 7.57 -17.17
CA ALA A 95 11.21 7.87 -18.47
C ALA A 95 10.18 8.12 -19.59
N GLN A 96 8.98 7.51 -19.47
CA GLN A 96 7.84 7.75 -20.37
C GLN A 96 6.98 8.96 -19.93
N GLN A 97 7.53 9.87 -19.15
CA GLN A 97 6.79 11.02 -18.57
C GLN A 97 5.52 10.60 -17.82
N GLY A 98 5.54 9.38 -17.30
CA GLY A 98 4.44 8.80 -16.56
C GLY A 98 4.50 9.11 -15.07
N HIS A 99 3.45 8.66 -14.38
CA HIS A 99 3.34 8.76 -12.93
C HIS A 99 2.59 7.56 -12.35
N VAL A 100 2.90 7.22 -11.11
CA VAL A 100 2.24 6.15 -10.39
C VAL A 100 0.98 6.69 -9.70
N THR A 101 -0.16 6.05 -9.96
CA THR A 101 -1.47 6.46 -9.43
C THR A 101 -1.88 5.69 -8.18
N ARG A 102 -1.34 4.47 -8.01
CA ARG A 102 -1.52 3.63 -6.83
C ARG A 102 -0.32 2.70 -6.68
N ILE A 103 0.12 2.53 -5.45
CA ILE A 103 1.07 1.49 -5.06
C ILE A 103 0.65 0.93 -3.69
N ASP A 104 0.58 -0.40 -3.58
CA ASP A 104 0.32 -1.08 -2.32
C ASP A 104 1.60 -1.81 -1.89
N CYS A 105 2.18 -1.37 -0.78
CA CYS A 105 3.35 -1.97 -0.17
C CYS A 105 2.90 -2.91 0.96
N ALA A 106 3.21 -4.19 0.85
CA ALA A 106 2.83 -5.19 1.83
C ALA A 106 4.06 -5.71 2.58
N LEU A 107 4.02 -5.62 3.92
CA LEU A 107 4.96 -6.25 4.81
C LEU A 107 4.29 -7.48 5.46
N ASP A 108 4.85 -8.64 5.23
CA ASP A 108 4.42 -9.89 5.85
C ASP A 108 5.26 -10.19 7.09
N ASP A 109 4.64 -10.21 8.26
CA ASP A 109 5.19 -10.80 9.48
C ASP A 109 5.03 -12.32 9.40
N ARG A 110 6.02 -12.99 8.85
CA ARG A 110 5.96 -14.45 8.65
C ARG A 110 5.99 -15.24 9.95
N ALA A 111 6.65 -14.70 10.97
CA ALA A 111 6.72 -15.33 12.28
C ALA A 111 5.42 -15.18 13.09
N GLY A 112 4.54 -14.26 12.69
CA GLY A 112 3.31 -13.95 13.41
C GLY A 112 3.57 -13.34 14.78
N THR A 113 4.65 -12.55 14.89
CA THR A 113 5.08 -11.93 16.16
C THR A 113 4.07 -10.90 16.66
N VAL A 114 3.30 -10.29 15.73
CA VAL A 114 2.30 -9.28 16.05
C VAL A 114 0.95 -9.69 15.47
N PRO A 115 0.14 -10.46 16.22
CA PRO A 115 -1.19 -10.83 15.78
C PRO A 115 -2.14 -9.61 15.74
N VAL A 116 -3.16 -9.68 14.88
CA VAL A 116 -4.15 -8.59 14.71
C VAL A 116 -4.85 -8.25 16.03
N SER A 117 -5.06 -9.24 16.91
CA SER A 117 -5.63 -9.02 18.24
C SER A 117 -4.82 -8.04 19.09
N THR A 118 -3.48 -8.13 19.06
CA THR A 118 -2.60 -7.20 19.76
C THR A 118 -2.77 -5.76 19.26
N ILE A 119 -2.91 -5.59 17.94
CA ILE A 119 -3.17 -4.27 17.34
C ILE A 119 -4.52 -3.72 17.80
N ARG A 120 -5.56 -4.55 17.77
CA ARG A 120 -6.89 -4.19 18.24
C ARG A 120 -6.89 -3.76 19.71
N GLU A 121 -6.23 -4.53 20.57
CA GLU A 121 -6.09 -4.23 22.00
C GLU A 121 -5.33 -2.91 22.22
N ALA A 122 -4.25 -2.67 21.50
CA ALA A 122 -3.51 -1.41 21.57
C ALA A 122 -4.38 -0.20 21.15
N VAL A 123 -5.19 -0.35 20.10
CA VAL A 123 -6.14 0.69 19.67
C VAL A 123 -7.20 0.93 20.75
N ALA A 124 -7.79 -0.13 21.30
CA ALA A 124 -8.81 -0.04 22.36
C ALA A 124 -8.25 0.60 23.64
N ALA A 125 -6.99 0.34 23.96
CA ALA A 125 -6.29 0.93 25.11
C ALA A 125 -5.81 2.38 24.87
N GLY A 126 -6.05 2.98 23.71
CA GLY A 126 -5.57 4.33 23.37
C GLY A 126 -4.05 4.43 23.18
N LEU A 127 -3.38 3.30 22.92
CA LEU A 127 -1.92 3.22 22.71
C LEU A 127 -1.54 3.38 21.25
N CYS A 128 -2.48 3.63 20.37
CA CYS A 128 -2.25 3.84 18.95
C CYS A 128 -2.29 5.33 18.61
N VAL A 129 -1.22 5.84 18.00
CA VAL A 129 -1.15 7.17 17.44
C VAL A 129 -1.24 7.06 15.93
N THR A 130 -2.22 7.70 15.31
CA THR A 130 -2.43 7.58 13.86
C THR A 130 -2.86 8.90 13.25
N ARG A 131 -2.49 9.10 11.96
CA ARG A 131 -3.02 10.20 11.12
C ARG A 131 -4.36 9.84 10.47
N ALA A 132 -4.81 8.61 10.62
CA ALA A 132 -6.10 8.18 10.10
C ALA A 132 -7.23 8.81 10.91
N ALA A 133 -8.19 9.46 10.23
CA ALA A 133 -9.38 10.01 10.87
C ALA A 133 -10.33 8.92 11.41
N GLN A 134 -10.19 7.69 10.91
CA GLN A 134 -11.04 6.56 11.28
C GLN A 134 -10.22 5.28 11.39
N VAL A 135 -10.51 4.50 12.43
CA VAL A 135 -10.04 3.13 12.57
C VAL A 135 -11.26 2.21 12.58
N ARG A 136 -11.25 1.17 11.75
CA ARG A 136 -12.34 0.19 11.66
C ARG A 136 -11.79 -1.20 11.88
N HIS A 137 -12.47 -1.97 12.70
CA HIS A 137 -12.22 -3.38 12.91
C HIS A 137 -13.33 -4.19 12.24
N ILE A 138 -12.96 -5.12 11.38
CA ILE A 138 -13.89 -6.00 10.68
C ILE A 138 -13.48 -7.43 10.97
N VAL A 139 -14.42 -8.18 11.51
CA VAL A 139 -14.31 -9.63 11.64
C VAL A 139 -15.07 -10.25 10.48
N SER A 140 -14.38 -11.02 9.66
CA SER A 140 -15.01 -11.81 8.60
C SER A 140 -15.78 -12.97 9.26
N ASN A 141 -16.63 -13.62 8.52
CA ASN A 141 -17.58 -14.65 8.96
C ASN A 141 -17.19 -15.45 10.22
N LEU A 142 -18.13 -15.59 11.13
CA LEU A 142 -18.03 -16.49 12.28
C LEU A 142 -18.54 -17.87 11.88
N THR A 143 -17.79 -18.91 12.19
CA THR A 143 -18.25 -20.29 12.01
C THR A 143 -19.29 -20.61 13.08
N HIS A 144 -20.50 -20.96 12.65
CA HIS A 144 -21.58 -21.37 13.56
C HIS A 144 -21.13 -22.55 14.43
N GLY A 145 -21.38 -22.47 15.71
CA GLY A 145 -21.08 -23.51 16.69
C GLY A 145 -19.68 -23.43 17.33
N THR A 146 -18.67 -22.88 16.64
CA THR A 146 -17.31 -22.75 17.20
C THR A 146 -16.90 -21.32 17.49
N GLY A 147 -17.57 -20.32 16.90
CA GLY A 147 -17.18 -18.93 16.98
C GLY A 147 -15.84 -18.60 16.27
N ALA A 148 -15.25 -19.59 15.57
CA ALA A 148 -14.00 -19.36 14.85
C ALA A 148 -14.20 -18.34 13.72
N THR A 149 -13.26 -17.41 13.56
CA THR A 149 -13.30 -16.40 12.48
C THR A 149 -12.57 -16.92 11.24
N THR A 150 -13.05 -16.52 10.05
CA THR A 150 -12.36 -16.78 8.78
C THR A 150 -11.41 -15.67 8.40
N GLY A 151 -11.36 -14.59 9.18
CA GLY A 151 -10.44 -13.47 9.01
C GLY A 151 -10.76 -12.30 9.93
N GLU A 152 -9.75 -11.54 10.25
CA GLU A 152 -9.82 -10.33 11.05
C GLU A 152 -8.98 -9.25 10.37
N THR A 153 -9.50 -8.04 10.24
CA THR A 153 -8.82 -6.92 9.57
C THR A 153 -9.04 -5.62 10.33
N MET A 154 -7.94 -4.92 10.61
CA MET A 154 -7.94 -3.55 11.07
C MET A 154 -7.68 -2.62 9.89
N TYR A 155 -8.51 -1.61 9.72
CA TYR A 155 -8.37 -0.56 8.72
C TYR A 155 -8.06 0.78 9.39
N PHE A 156 -7.00 1.43 8.97
CA PHE A 156 -6.66 2.79 9.35
C PHE A 156 -6.83 3.70 8.15
N GLY A 157 -7.79 4.61 8.20
CA GLY A 157 -8.18 5.48 7.10
C GLY A 157 -9.39 4.99 6.31
N SER A 158 -9.61 5.61 5.17
CA SER A 158 -10.77 5.39 4.30
C SER A 158 -10.33 4.99 2.89
N PRO A 159 -11.12 4.18 2.16
CA PRO A 159 -10.84 3.88 0.75
C PRO A 159 -10.74 5.11 -0.16
N GLN A 160 -11.32 6.25 0.24
CA GLN A 160 -11.27 7.52 -0.49
C GLN A 160 -10.01 8.33 -0.20
N SER A 161 -9.30 8.05 0.92
CA SER A 161 -8.08 8.76 1.28
C SER A 161 -6.90 8.37 0.40
N GLN A 162 -5.86 9.22 0.38
CA GLN A 162 -4.63 8.92 -0.35
C GLN A 162 -3.78 7.85 0.33
N THR A 163 -4.05 7.57 1.61
CA THR A 163 -3.36 6.55 2.40
C THR A 163 -4.41 5.71 3.14
N LEU A 164 -4.31 4.41 2.99
CA LEU A 164 -5.10 3.42 3.73
C LEU A 164 -4.17 2.31 4.17
N LEU A 165 -4.17 1.98 5.46
CA LEU A 165 -3.45 0.82 5.98
C LEU A 165 -4.46 -0.26 6.34
N ARG A 166 -4.19 -1.48 5.88
CA ARG A 166 -4.88 -2.72 6.25
C ARG A 166 -3.92 -3.60 7.02
N ILE A 167 -4.33 -4.06 8.19
CA ILE A 167 -3.57 -5.05 8.97
C ILE A 167 -4.50 -6.24 9.16
N TYR A 168 -4.09 -7.42 8.66
CA TYR A 168 -4.95 -8.59 8.68
C TYR A 168 -4.17 -9.90 8.80
N ASP A 169 -4.86 -10.95 9.26
CA ASP A 169 -4.33 -12.30 9.32
C ASP A 169 -4.24 -12.90 7.90
N LYS A 170 -3.03 -12.85 7.32
CA LYS A 170 -2.76 -13.38 5.98
C LYS A 170 -2.85 -14.90 5.94
N ARG A 171 -2.54 -15.56 7.04
CA ARG A 171 -2.65 -17.02 7.20
C ARG A 171 -4.10 -17.46 7.03
N LEU A 172 -5.02 -16.84 7.74
CA LEU A 172 -6.45 -17.12 7.63
C LEU A 172 -7.00 -16.81 6.25
N GLU A 173 -6.58 -15.68 5.65
CA GLU A 173 -6.97 -15.30 4.29
C GLU A 173 -6.55 -16.37 3.27
N LEU A 174 -5.29 -16.81 3.29
CA LEU A 174 -4.77 -17.81 2.36
C LEU A 174 -5.42 -19.18 2.59
N LYS A 175 -5.62 -19.57 3.86
CA LYS A 175 -6.31 -20.80 4.21
C LYS A 175 -7.74 -20.82 3.68
N SER A 176 -8.48 -19.71 3.82
CA SER A 176 -9.86 -19.60 3.31
C SER A 176 -9.94 -19.67 1.79
N LYS A 177 -8.86 -19.29 1.09
CA LYS A 177 -8.71 -19.38 -0.36
C LYS A 177 -8.15 -20.73 -0.85
N GLY A 178 -7.91 -21.68 0.07
CA GLY A 178 -7.36 -23.00 -0.25
C GLY A 178 -5.92 -22.97 -0.77
N GLN A 179 -5.11 -21.99 -0.34
CA GLN A 179 -3.70 -21.91 -0.71
C GLN A 179 -2.88 -22.85 0.17
N GLU A 180 -2.02 -23.67 -0.42
CA GLU A 180 -1.22 -24.67 0.31
C GLU A 180 -0.17 -24.03 1.23
N ASN A 181 0.38 -22.87 0.85
CA ASN A 181 1.43 -22.17 1.58
C ASN A 181 0.91 -21.23 2.68
N TRP A 182 -0.33 -21.39 3.14
CA TRP A 182 -0.92 -20.51 4.16
C TRP A 182 -0.15 -20.52 5.50
N GLN A 183 0.55 -21.60 5.82
CA GLN A 183 1.31 -21.77 7.06
C GLN A 183 2.56 -20.86 7.12
N ASP A 184 3.07 -20.45 5.97
CA ASP A 184 4.28 -19.60 5.87
C ASP A 184 4.01 -18.12 6.17
N TYR A 185 2.77 -17.79 6.51
CA TYR A 185 2.33 -16.40 6.74
C TYR A 185 1.76 -16.23 8.13
N GLY A 186 1.87 -15.00 8.65
CA GLY A 186 1.21 -14.52 9.86
C GLY A 186 0.37 -13.28 9.55
N THR A 187 0.74 -12.15 10.14
CA THR A 187 0.05 -10.87 9.94
C THR A 187 0.63 -10.11 8.74
N ARG A 188 -0.22 -9.57 7.88
CA ARG A 188 0.17 -8.66 6.80
C ARG A 188 -0.21 -7.23 7.14
N TRP A 189 0.74 -6.33 6.88
CA TRP A 189 0.59 -4.88 6.95
C TRP A 189 0.63 -4.33 5.53
N GLU A 190 -0.51 -3.91 4.99
CA GLU A 190 -0.65 -3.50 3.60
C GLU A 190 -0.98 -2.02 3.53
N LEU A 191 0.01 -1.23 3.08
CA LEU A 191 -0.09 0.21 2.93
C LEU A 191 -0.47 0.57 1.49
N GLU A 192 -1.73 0.95 1.31
CA GLU A 192 -2.26 1.45 0.04
C GLU A 192 -2.01 2.95 -0.06
N LEU A 193 -1.23 3.36 -1.06
CA LEU A 193 -0.94 4.75 -1.39
C LEU A 193 -1.54 5.11 -2.75
N LYS A 194 -2.13 6.31 -2.84
CA LYS A 194 -2.77 6.83 -4.06
C LYS A 194 -2.31 8.24 -4.38
N LYS A 195 -2.53 8.64 -5.65
CA LYS A 195 -2.26 10.00 -6.14
C LYS A 195 -0.82 10.43 -5.78
N ASP A 196 -0.65 11.63 -5.22
CA ASP A 196 0.66 12.21 -4.89
C ASP A 196 1.47 11.33 -3.93
N ARG A 197 0.80 10.62 -3.00
CA ARG A 197 1.48 9.70 -2.08
C ARG A 197 2.06 8.49 -2.80
N ALA A 198 1.33 7.95 -3.78
CA ALA A 198 1.82 6.85 -4.60
C ALA A 198 3.02 7.28 -5.45
N GLU A 199 2.93 8.44 -6.10
CA GLU A 199 4.01 8.97 -6.92
C GLU A 199 5.27 9.28 -6.10
N GLN A 200 5.12 9.91 -4.93
CA GLN A 200 6.25 10.18 -4.02
C GLN A 200 6.95 8.87 -3.59
N CYS A 201 6.18 7.86 -3.20
CA CYS A 201 6.71 6.55 -2.84
C CYS A 201 7.43 5.90 -4.03
N ALA A 202 6.81 5.90 -5.21
CA ALA A 202 7.38 5.30 -6.42
C ALA A 202 8.70 5.97 -6.84
N ARG A 203 8.81 7.30 -6.74
CA ARG A 203 10.07 8.02 -7.00
C ARG A 203 11.16 7.64 -6.02
N ALA A 204 10.84 7.53 -4.74
CA ALA A 204 11.79 7.07 -3.73
C ALA A 204 12.28 5.64 -4.03
N LEU A 205 11.35 4.70 -4.29
CA LEU A 205 11.68 3.33 -4.63
C LEU A 205 12.51 3.21 -5.92
N ALA A 206 12.26 4.03 -6.93
CA ALA A 206 13.03 4.03 -8.17
C ALA A 206 14.49 4.47 -7.98
N THR A 207 14.79 5.27 -6.95
CA THR A 207 16.12 5.85 -6.69
C THR A 207 16.93 5.07 -5.65
N LEU A 208 16.26 4.44 -4.69
CA LEU A 208 16.89 3.65 -3.62
C LEU A 208 17.34 2.27 -4.10
N ASP A 209 18.32 1.72 -3.41
CA ASP A 209 18.65 0.31 -3.54
C ASP A 209 17.54 -0.55 -2.90
N GLU A 210 17.33 -1.74 -3.44
CA GLU A 210 16.26 -2.64 -2.97
C GLU A 210 16.40 -3.01 -1.49
N ALA A 211 17.63 -3.07 -0.99
CA ALA A 211 17.92 -3.33 0.41
C ALA A 211 17.28 -2.28 1.34
N ASP A 212 17.12 -1.03 0.85
CA ASP A 212 16.59 0.10 1.62
C ASP A 212 15.06 0.23 1.49
N TRP A 213 14.44 -0.51 0.57
CA TRP A 213 12.98 -0.43 0.33
C TRP A 213 12.17 -0.80 1.56
N LYS A 214 12.60 -1.84 2.26
CA LYS A 214 11.93 -2.30 3.48
C LYS A 214 11.94 -1.21 4.56
N GLU A 215 13.08 -0.55 4.75
CA GLU A 215 13.22 0.55 5.71
C GLU A 215 12.36 1.75 5.34
N LEU A 216 12.31 2.10 4.06
CA LEU A 216 11.41 3.15 3.56
C LEU A 216 9.94 2.83 3.90
N VAL A 217 9.49 1.62 3.59
CA VAL A 217 8.09 1.22 3.83
C VAL A 217 7.77 1.18 5.32
N ILE A 218 8.68 0.67 6.15
CA ILE A 218 8.55 0.71 7.61
C ILE A 218 8.45 2.16 8.10
N GLY A 219 9.29 3.06 7.58
CA GLY A 219 9.24 4.49 7.90
C GLY A 219 7.90 5.13 7.54
N LEU A 220 7.36 4.80 6.36
CA LEU A 220 6.04 5.27 5.92
C LEU A 220 4.92 4.75 6.84
N LEU A 221 4.94 3.46 7.18
CA LEU A 221 3.99 2.85 8.12
C LEU A 221 4.02 3.55 9.47
N ARG A 222 5.21 3.71 10.08
CA ARG A 222 5.38 4.36 11.38
C ARG A 222 4.97 5.85 11.36
N SER A 223 5.17 6.53 10.25
CA SER A 223 4.70 7.90 10.08
C SER A 223 3.18 8.03 10.02
N TYR A 224 2.48 6.95 9.66
CA TYR A 224 1.02 6.91 9.52
C TYR A 224 0.34 6.29 10.74
N VAL A 225 0.88 5.20 11.27
CA VAL A 225 0.41 4.52 12.49
C VAL A 225 1.59 4.14 13.35
N ASP A 226 1.59 4.53 14.60
CA ASP A 226 2.61 4.19 15.59
C ASP A 226 1.95 3.74 16.90
N PHE A 227 2.64 2.91 17.68
CA PHE A 227 2.15 2.37 18.94
C PHE A 227 3.02 2.84 20.09
N ARG A 228 2.40 3.09 21.24
CA ARG A 228 3.07 3.59 22.44
C ARG A 228 3.15 2.51 23.49
N GLN A 229 4.20 2.52 24.27
CA GLN A 229 4.34 1.69 25.45
C GLN A 229 4.05 2.53 26.70
N ILE A 230 3.11 2.07 27.54
CA ILE A 230 2.93 2.66 28.85
C ILE A 230 4.00 2.06 29.74
N THR A 231 4.81 2.94 30.35
CA THR A 231 5.63 2.59 31.51
C THR A 231 4.83 2.82 32.80
N LYS A 232 5.21 2.21 33.91
CA LYS A 232 4.50 2.33 35.19
C LYS A 232 4.35 3.79 35.69
N ASP A 233 5.18 4.68 35.18
CA ASP A 233 5.26 6.09 35.59
C ASP A 233 4.56 7.04 34.58
N THR A 234 3.86 6.50 33.56
CA THR A 234 3.22 7.33 32.54
C THR A 234 1.78 7.67 32.95
N GLU A 235 1.52 8.94 33.24
CA GLU A 235 0.15 9.45 33.50
C GLU A 235 -0.72 9.39 32.24
N GLU A 236 -2.05 9.41 32.39
CA GLU A 236 -2.99 9.21 31.27
C GLU A 236 -2.83 10.26 30.16
N GLU A 237 -2.50 11.51 30.53
CA GLU A 237 -2.26 12.62 29.59
C GLU A 237 -0.94 12.46 28.82
N GLU A 238 0.02 11.68 29.33
CA GLU A 238 1.32 11.47 28.70
C GLU A 238 1.35 10.27 27.74
N ARG A 239 0.26 9.50 27.61
CA ARG A 239 0.19 8.32 26.72
C ARG A 239 0.62 8.65 25.29
N TYR A 240 0.28 9.85 24.79
CA TYR A 240 0.68 10.30 23.45
C TYR A 240 2.17 10.68 23.34
N ARG A 241 2.85 10.91 24.47
CA ARG A 241 4.28 11.24 24.56
C ARG A 241 5.15 10.03 24.91
N ALA A 242 4.53 8.93 25.32
CA ALA A 242 5.24 7.70 25.67
C ALA A 242 6.13 7.21 24.49
N PRO A 243 7.27 6.56 24.76
CA PRO A 243 8.14 6.05 23.72
C PRO A 243 7.39 5.13 22.76
N SER A 244 7.69 5.23 21.47
CA SER A 244 7.15 4.33 20.46
C SER A 244 7.54 2.89 20.77
N VAL A 245 6.57 1.99 20.86
CA VAL A 245 6.86 0.55 20.84
C VAL A 245 7.11 0.20 19.39
N GLY A 246 8.33 -0.15 19.07
CA GLY A 246 8.64 -0.69 17.76
C GLY A 246 7.94 -2.02 17.53
N VAL A 247 6.65 -1.97 17.21
CA VAL A 247 5.89 -3.15 16.76
C VAL A 247 6.48 -3.67 15.44
N VAL A 248 7.22 -2.80 14.76
CA VAL A 248 8.03 -3.11 13.58
C VAL A 248 9.39 -2.45 13.77
N ARG A 249 10.20 -2.91 14.74
CA ARG A 249 11.55 -2.43 14.92
C ARG A 249 12.53 -3.36 14.23
N PRO A 250 13.25 -2.91 13.19
CA PRO A 250 14.53 -3.52 12.87
C PRO A 250 15.54 -3.16 13.97
N PRO A 251 16.51 -4.02 14.27
CA PRO A 251 17.57 -3.71 15.21
C PRO A 251 18.35 -2.48 14.74
N ASP A 252 18.69 -1.62 15.66
CA ASP A 252 19.42 -0.37 15.61
C ASP A 252 20.25 -0.09 14.34
N GLY A 253 19.70 0.74 13.46
CA GLY A 253 20.37 1.36 12.34
C GLY A 253 19.86 2.78 12.18
N GLY A 254 20.67 3.77 12.51
CA GLY A 254 20.31 5.18 12.49
C GLY A 254 19.90 5.65 11.09
N ILE A 255 18.69 6.19 10.95
CA ILE A 255 18.21 6.83 9.73
C ILE A 255 18.70 8.29 9.77
N SER A 256 19.45 8.70 8.75
CA SER A 256 19.77 10.09 8.52
C SER A 256 18.48 10.88 8.21
N LYS A 257 18.27 11.98 8.92
CA LYS A 257 17.16 12.94 8.69
C LYS A 257 17.36 13.60 7.33
N GLY A 258 16.69 13.11 6.30
CA GLY A 258 16.84 13.77 5.01
C GLY A 258 15.99 13.28 3.84
N ALA A 259 14.76 12.76 4.02
CA ALA A 259 13.88 12.59 2.87
C ALA A 259 12.41 12.54 3.31
N ILE A 260 11.65 13.45 2.77
CA ILE A 260 10.21 13.69 2.87
C ILE A 260 9.85 14.69 3.99
N GLY A 261 10.05 15.99 3.71
CA GLY A 261 9.46 17.09 4.48
C GLY A 261 7.92 17.07 4.39
N PRO A 262 7.21 17.64 5.40
CA PRO A 262 5.77 17.79 5.34
C PRO A 262 5.41 18.72 4.17
N GLY A 263 4.65 18.18 3.19
CA GLY A 263 4.08 19.02 2.15
C GLY A 263 3.24 20.12 2.80
N ALA A 264 3.51 21.35 2.41
CA ALA A 264 2.78 22.51 2.85
C ALA A 264 1.27 22.30 2.65
N ALA A 265 0.52 22.47 3.73
CA ALA A 265 -0.93 22.55 3.68
C ALA A 265 -1.29 23.72 2.74
N GLY A 266 -1.99 23.40 1.65
CA GLY A 266 -2.54 24.38 0.74
C GLY A 266 -3.50 25.29 1.51
N ALA A 267 -3.24 26.58 1.46
CA ALA A 267 -4.13 27.60 1.99
C ALA A 267 -5.46 27.54 1.25
N ASP A 268 -6.53 27.58 2.01
CA ASP A 268 -7.92 27.69 1.56
C ASP A 268 -8.11 29.02 0.77
N PRO A 269 -8.63 29.02 -0.46
CA PRO A 269 -8.89 30.24 -1.20
C PRO A 269 -10.33 30.76 -0.95
N ALA A 270 -10.66 31.06 0.30
CA ALA A 270 -11.93 31.69 0.65
C ALA A 270 -11.71 32.94 1.49
N GLU A 271 -11.02 33.94 0.94
CA GLU A 271 -11.10 35.35 1.41
C GLU A 271 -10.58 36.30 0.32
N ARG A 272 -11.39 36.52 -0.70
CA ARG A 272 -11.34 37.73 -1.52
C ARG A 272 -12.71 37.94 -2.18
N GLU A 273 -13.56 38.64 -1.47
CA GLU A 273 -14.56 39.53 -2.08
C GLU A 273 -15.29 40.28 -0.95
N THR A 274 -14.72 41.38 -0.54
CA THR A 274 -15.48 42.57 -0.11
C THR A 274 -14.47 43.70 0.01
N MET A 275 -14.41 44.55 -1.02
CA MET A 275 -14.23 46.00 -0.93
C MET A 275 -14.09 46.56 -2.33
N GLY A 276 -14.98 47.48 -2.66
CA GLY A 276 -14.69 48.57 -3.61
C GLY A 276 -15.72 48.69 -4.72
N GLU A 277 -16.72 49.56 -4.43
CA GLU A 277 -17.48 50.42 -5.32
C GLU A 277 -17.90 49.98 -6.73
#